data_867252468d912a36961af3d09b6cd2db
#
_entry.id   867252468d912a36961af3d09b6cd2db
#
_cell.length_a   1.000
_cell.length_b   1.000
_cell.length_c   1.000
_cell.angle_alpha   90.00
_cell.angle_beta   90.00
_cell.angle_gamma   90.00
#
_symmetry.space_group_name_H-M   'P 1'
#
loop_
_entity.id
_entity.type
_entity.pdbx_description
1 polymer ?
#
loop_
_entity_poly.entity_id
_entity_poly.type
_entity_poly.pdbx_seq_one_letter_code
_entity_poly.pdbx_strand_id
1 'polypeptide(L)'
;SAYSCEDLFHQQALLAATEAAIGRVAAETADLELLVVVGAPVAVDGLLYNCAVLIRGGRLIGVVPKSFLPNYREFYERRQFASGERAGITSIQLCGQEVPFGTDILLSASDVPDLTLHMEICEDVWMPVPPSSFAALAGATVLLNLSASNVTIGKSDWRH
;
A
#
# COMPACT_ATOMS: atom_id res chain seq x y z
N SER A 1 0.58 -10.45 0.75
CA SER A 1 0.96 -11.32 -0.38
C SER A 1 2.45 -11.20 -0.65
N ALA A 2 3.09 -12.28 -1.10
CA ALA A 2 4.50 -12.30 -1.40
C ALA A 2 4.73 -12.01 -2.90
N TYR A 3 5.89 -11.50 -3.23
CA TYR A 3 6.33 -11.26 -4.63
C TYR A 3 6.26 -12.53 -5.49
N SER A 4 6.47 -13.69 -4.86
CA SER A 4 6.46 -15.02 -5.47
C SER A 4 5.07 -15.52 -5.91
N CYS A 5 4.00 -14.76 -5.70
CA CYS A 5 2.67 -15.13 -6.19
C CYS A 5 2.55 -15.09 -7.72
N GLU A 6 3.35 -14.24 -8.39
CA GLU A 6 3.43 -14.15 -9.86
C GLU A 6 2.05 -14.18 -10.54
N ASP A 7 1.81 -15.12 -11.46
CA ASP A 7 0.55 -15.24 -12.21
C ASP A 7 -0.66 -15.61 -11.31
N LEU A 8 -0.43 -16.06 -10.08
CA LEU A 8 -1.51 -16.32 -9.12
C LEU A 8 -2.26 -15.04 -8.72
N PHE A 9 -1.67 -13.87 -8.88
CA PHE A 9 -2.36 -12.59 -8.64
C PHE A 9 -3.64 -12.41 -9.47
N HIS A 10 -3.74 -13.09 -10.62
CA HIS A 10 -4.95 -13.07 -11.47
C HIS A 10 -6.01 -14.09 -11.06
N GLN A 11 -5.77 -14.89 -10.02
CA GLN A 11 -6.72 -15.89 -9.56
C GLN A 11 -7.68 -15.33 -8.53
N GLN A 12 -8.98 -15.45 -8.80
CA GLN A 12 -10.04 -14.99 -7.88
C GLN A 12 -9.92 -15.61 -6.48
N ALA A 13 -9.48 -16.87 -6.41
CA ALA A 13 -9.27 -17.55 -5.13
C ALA A 13 -8.22 -16.84 -4.26
N LEU A 14 -7.12 -16.36 -4.86
CA LEU A 14 -6.10 -15.58 -4.15
C LEU A 14 -6.64 -14.23 -3.68
N LEU A 15 -7.37 -13.53 -4.54
CA LEU A 15 -7.93 -12.20 -4.21
C LEU A 15 -8.98 -12.31 -3.10
N ALA A 16 -9.88 -13.28 -3.18
CA ALA A 16 -10.88 -13.54 -2.14
C ALA A 16 -10.23 -13.94 -0.79
N ALA A 17 -9.21 -14.81 -0.83
CA ALA A 17 -8.47 -15.19 0.37
C ALA A 17 -7.69 -14.01 0.98
N THR A 18 -7.16 -13.11 0.15
CA THR A 18 -6.49 -11.89 0.59
C THR A 18 -7.46 -10.94 1.27
N GLU A 19 -8.63 -10.70 0.68
CA GLU A 19 -9.67 -9.86 1.28
C GLU A 19 -10.14 -10.43 2.63
N ALA A 20 -10.40 -11.73 2.68
CA ALA A 20 -10.74 -12.42 3.93
C ALA A 20 -9.64 -12.30 5.00
N ALA A 21 -8.36 -12.35 4.59
CA ALA A 21 -7.23 -12.16 5.50
C ALA A 21 -7.15 -10.72 6.04
N ILE A 22 -7.39 -9.71 5.20
CA ILE A 22 -7.48 -8.30 5.63
C ILE A 22 -8.59 -8.15 6.68
N GLY A 23 -9.77 -8.71 6.43
CA GLY A 23 -10.89 -8.67 7.37
C GLY A 23 -10.56 -9.33 8.71
N ARG A 24 -9.83 -10.48 8.70
CA ARG A 24 -9.35 -11.12 9.94
C ARG A 24 -8.35 -10.25 10.70
N VAL A 25 -7.36 -9.66 10.00
CA VAL A 25 -6.41 -8.75 10.64
C VAL A 25 -7.14 -7.58 11.29
N ALA A 26 -8.11 -6.98 10.60
CA ALA A 26 -8.91 -5.89 11.14
C ALA A 26 -9.65 -6.35 12.43
N ALA A 27 -10.31 -7.50 12.40
CA ALA A 27 -11.05 -8.02 13.54
C ALA A 27 -10.14 -8.35 14.74
N GLU A 28 -9.00 -9.02 14.49
CA GLU A 28 -8.07 -9.44 15.54
C GLU A 28 -7.29 -8.28 16.16
N THR A 29 -7.22 -7.14 15.49
CA THR A 29 -6.55 -5.92 15.99
C THR A 29 -7.53 -4.84 16.47
N ALA A 30 -8.84 -5.15 16.52
CA ALA A 30 -9.88 -4.16 16.82
C ALA A 30 -9.71 -3.49 18.19
N ASP A 31 -9.32 -4.26 19.19
CA ASP A 31 -9.12 -3.79 20.57
C ASP A 31 -7.70 -3.23 20.84
N LEU A 32 -6.85 -3.23 19.81
CA LEU A 32 -5.48 -2.71 19.92
C LEU A 32 -5.42 -1.26 19.44
N GLU A 33 -4.78 -0.41 20.24
CA GLU A 33 -4.53 0.99 19.84
C GLU A 33 -3.33 1.06 18.88
N LEU A 34 -3.44 0.36 17.76
CA LEU A 34 -2.40 0.27 16.74
C LEU A 34 -2.93 0.77 15.39
N LEU A 35 -2.07 1.43 14.64
CA LEU A 35 -2.20 1.53 13.19
C LEU A 35 -1.47 0.34 12.57
N VAL A 36 -2.22 -0.52 11.89
CA VAL A 36 -1.66 -1.66 11.15
C VAL A 36 -1.66 -1.31 9.67
N VAL A 37 -0.53 -1.51 9.01
CA VAL A 37 -0.40 -1.31 7.56
C VAL A 37 0.09 -2.60 6.93
N VAL A 38 -0.68 -3.13 5.99
CA VAL A 38 -0.37 -4.40 5.31
C VAL A 38 -0.36 -4.24 3.80
N GLY A 39 0.57 -4.91 3.12
CA GLY A 39 0.60 -4.99 1.67
C GLY A 39 -0.40 -6.02 1.14
N ALA A 40 -1.20 -5.66 0.14
CA ALA A 40 -2.17 -6.55 -0.47
C ALA A 40 -2.46 -6.21 -1.94
N PRO A 41 -2.74 -7.22 -2.80
CA PRO A 41 -3.36 -6.99 -4.09
C PRO A 41 -4.84 -6.65 -3.88
N VAL A 42 -5.30 -5.57 -4.50
CA VAL A 42 -6.70 -5.12 -4.43
C VAL A 42 -7.23 -4.96 -5.85
N ALA A 43 -8.33 -5.66 -6.16
CA ALA A 43 -9.00 -5.56 -7.45
C ALA A 43 -10.08 -4.48 -7.40
N VAL A 44 -10.04 -3.55 -8.35
CA VAL A 44 -10.98 -2.43 -8.46
C VAL A 44 -11.29 -2.20 -9.94
N ASP A 45 -12.55 -2.20 -10.31
CA ASP A 45 -13.04 -1.90 -11.68
C ASP A 45 -12.31 -2.70 -12.79
N GLY A 46 -12.03 -3.98 -12.51
CA GLY A 46 -11.36 -4.87 -13.47
C GLY A 46 -9.84 -4.69 -13.54
N LEU A 47 -9.25 -3.80 -12.78
CA LEU A 47 -7.82 -3.61 -12.63
C LEU A 47 -7.34 -4.15 -11.28
N LEU A 48 -6.07 -4.55 -11.22
CA LEU A 48 -5.44 -5.01 -9.99
C LEU A 48 -4.39 -4.00 -9.56
N TYR A 49 -4.39 -3.65 -8.29
CA TYR A 49 -3.44 -2.70 -7.70
C TYR A 49 -2.62 -3.36 -6.58
N ASN A 50 -1.35 -3.03 -6.50
CA ASN A 50 -0.51 -3.34 -5.35
C ASN A 50 -0.71 -2.24 -4.31
N CYS A 51 -1.30 -2.57 -3.17
CA CYS A 51 -1.77 -1.57 -2.21
C CYS A 51 -1.18 -1.73 -0.82
N ALA A 52 -1.03 -0.62 -0.13
CA ALA A 52 -0.94 -0.56 1.33
C ALA A 52 -2.36 -0.36 1.88
N VAL A 53 -2.83 -1.29 2.70
CA VAL A 53 -4.13 -1.22 3.39
C VAL A 53 -3.90 -0.81 4.83
N LEU A 54 -4.59 0.25 5.25
CA LEU A 54 -4.45 0.88 6.56
C LEU A 54 -5.63 0.47 7.44
N ILE A 55 -5.32 -0.07 8.61
CA ILE A 55 -6.32 -0.64 9.53
C ILE A 55 -6.11 -0.04 10.92
N ARG A 56 -7.19 0.40 11.56
CA ARG A 56 -7.20 0.82 12.95
C ARG A 56 -8.56 0.56 13.61
N GLY A 57 -8.55 0.02 14.83
CA GLY A 57 -9.79 -0.20 15.60
C GLY A 57 -10.82 -1.06 14.87
N GLY A 58 -10.40 -2.11 14.19
CA GLY A 58 -11.29 -3.01 13.43
C GLY A 58 -11.79 -2.46 12.10
N ARG A 59 -11.34 -1.26 11.68
CA ARG A 59 -11.80 -0.60 10.46
C ARG A 59 -10.66 -0.37 9.47
N LEU A 60 -11.00 -0.46 8.19
CA LEU A 60 -10.14 0.00 7.12
C LEU A 60 -10.28 1.52 7.01
N ILE A 61 -9.18 2.24 7.12
CA ILE A 61 -9.17 3.70 7.14
C ILE A 61 -8.54 4.32 5.90
N GLY A 62 -7.93 3.53 5.04
CA GLY A 62 -7.40 3.97 3.76
C GLY A 62 -6.75 2.83 2.99
N VAL A 63 -6.66 3.00 1.69
CA VAL A 63 -5.95 2.12 0.77
C VAL A 63 -5.10 2.96 -0.17
N VAL A 64 -3.78 2.79 -0.10
CA VAL A 64 -2.82 3.52 -0.93
C VAL A 64 -2.28 2.59 -2.00
N PRO A 65 -2.66 2.78 -3.27
CA PRO A 65 -2.11 2.01 -4.37
C PRO A 65 -0.71 2.49 -4.75
N LYS A 66 0.15 1.57 -5.16
CA LYS A 66 1.49 1.87 -5.65
C LYS A 66 1.45 2.73 -6.91
N SER A 67 2.23 3.81 -6.94
CA SER A 67 2.32 4.74 -8.07
C SER A 67 3.21 4.22 -9.19
N PHE A 68 4.43 3.78 -8.84
CA PHE A 68 5.47 3.40 -9.79
C PHE A 68 5.75 1.90 -9.76
N LEU A 69 5.53 1.24 -10.90
CA LEU A 69 5.66 -0.20 -11.05
C LEU A 69 7.00 -0.53 -11.73
N PRO A 70 7.97 -1.15 -11.02
CA PRO A 70 9.22 -1.54 -11.63
C PRO A 70 8.98 -2.60 -12.72
N ASN A 71 9.69 -2.43 -13.85
CA ASN A 71 9.60 -3.33 -14.99
C ASN A 71 10.96 -3.50 -15.64
N TYR A 72 11.96 -3.83 -14.81
CA TYR A 72 13.36 -4.02 -15.19
C TYR A 72 14.01 -5.10 -14.31
N ARG A 73 15.06 -5.75 -14.83
CA ARG A 73 15.75 -6.86 -14.17
C ARG A 73 14.76 -7.97 -13.79
N GLU A 74 14.75 -8.38 -12.51
CA GLU A 74 13.84 -9.38 -11.95
C GLU A 74 12.39 -8.87 -11.74
N PHE A 75 12.14 -7.57 -11.90
CA PHE A 75 10.83 -6.98 -11.65
C PHE A 75 10.03 -6.81 -12.94
N TYR A 76 8.77 -7.23 -12.91
CA TYR A 76 7.80 -7.09 -14.01
C TYR A 76 6.39 -6.82 -13.48
N GLU A 77 6.28 -5.89 -12.52
CA GLU A 77 5.01 -5.58 -11.87
C GLU A 77 3.93 -5.07 -12.83
N ARG A 78 4.33 -4.42 -13.93
CA ARG A 78 3.36 -3.94 -14.94
C ARG A 78 2.58 -5.05 -15.62
N ARG A 79 3.05 -6.28 -15.55
CA ARG A 79 2.30 -7.45 -16.03
C ARG A 79 1.11 -7.74 -15.14
N GLN A 80 1.21 -7.46 -13.84
CA GLN A 80 0.26 -7.86 -12.82
C GLN A 80 -0.62 -6.68 -12.38
N PHE A 81 -0.05 -5.48 -12.26
CA PHE A 81 -0.66 -4.36 -11.57
C PHE A 81 -0.80 -3.11 -12.44
N ALA A 82 -1.85 -2.33 -12.13
CA ALA A 82 -2.03 -0.99 -12.64
C ALA A 82 -1.40 0.04 -11.68
N SER A 83 -0.98 1.17 -12.25
CA SER A 83 -0.47 2.32 -11.46
C SER A 83 -1.60 3.02 -10.74
N GLY A 84 -1.41 3.32 -9.46
CA GLY A 84 -2.34 4.08 -8.64
C GLY A 84 -2.61 5.50 -9.13
N GLU A 85 -1.64 6.14 -9.82
CA GLU A 85 -1.82 7.46 -10.41
C GLU A 85 -2.94 7.55 -11.47
N ARG A 86 -3.33 6.41 -12.03
CA ARG A 86 -4.35 6.32 -13.08
C ARG A 86 -5.70 5.85 -12.56
N ALA A 87 -5.84 5.64 -11.27
CA ALA A 87 -7.06 5.04 -10.71
C ALA A 87 -8.32 5.89 -10.93
N GLY A 88 -8.19 7.23 -10.89
CA GLY A 88 -9.30 8.15 -11.16
C GLY A 88 -10.48 8.03 -10.18
N ILE A 89 -10.31 7.28 -9.09
CA ILE A 89 -11.30 7.02 -8.05
C ILE A 89 -10.75 7.43 -6.68
N THR A 90 -11.63 7.80 -5.77
CA THR A 90 -11.27 8.29 -4.43
C THR A 90 -11.74 7.39 -3.30
N SER A 91 -12.59 6.41 -3.58
CA SER A 91 -13.02 5.40 -2.62
C SER A 91 -13.31 4.06 -3.30
N ILE A 92 -13.25 2.97 -2.55
CA ILE A 92 -13.54 1.60 -2.99
C ILE A 92 -14.35 0.86 -1.95
N GLN A 93 -15.00 -0.24 -2.38
CA GLN A 93 -15.57 -1.23 -1.47
C GLN A 93 -14.52 -2.32 -1.18
N LEU A 94 -14.17 -2.50 0.09
CA LEU A 94 -13.23 -3.54 0.53
C LEU A 94 -13.66 -4.08 1.91
N CYS A 95 -13.73 -5.39 2.06
CA CYS A 95 -14.22 -6.07 3.28
C CYS A 95 -15.59 -5.55 3.75
N GLY A 96 -16.49 -5.23 2.82
CA GLY A 96 -17.83 -4.68 3.12
C GLY A 96 -17.83 -3.25 3.67
N GLN A 97 -16.73 -2.53 3.57
CA GLN A 97 -16.59 -1.13 3.98
C GLN A 97 -16.31 -0.25 2.76
N GLU A 98 -16.84 0.97 2.75
CA GLU A 98 -16.37 2.03 1.85
C GLU A 98 -15.10 2.65 2.44
N VAL A 99 -14.00 2.63 1.67
CA VAL A 99 -12.67 3.00 2.14
C VAL A 99 -12.06 4.02 1.19
N PRO A 100 -11.45 5.11 1.69
CA PRO A 100 -10.65 6.02 0.87
C PRO A 100 -9.57 5.29 0.07
N PHE A 101 -9.42 5.67 -1.20
CA PHE A 101 -8.45 5.07 -2.12
C PHE A 101 -7.71 6.16 -2.89
N GLY A 102 -6.39 6.19 -2.80
CA GLY A 102 -5.58 7.19 -3.50
C GLY A 102 -4.12 7.16 -3.10
N THR A 103 -3.28 7.72 -3.96
CA THR A 103 -1.83 7.83 -3.75
C THR A 103 -1.44 9.01 -2.85
N ASP A 104 -2.39 9.89 -2.54
CA ASP A 104 -2.22 11.15 -1.83
C ASP A 104 -2.83 11.15 -0.41
N ILE A 105 -3.19 9.97 0.10
CA ILE A 105 -3.77 9.82 1.45
C ILE A 105 -2.76 10.23 2.51
N LEU A 106 -3.19 11.15 3.38
CA LEU A 106 -2.51 11.52 4.62
C LEU A 106 -3.36 11.10 5.82
N LEU A 107 -2.71 10.53 6.83
CA LEU A 107 -3.34 10.20 8.11
C LEU A 107 -2.80 11.11 9.21
N SER A 108 -3.63 12.00 9.71
CA SER A 108 -3.29 12.83 10.88
C SER A 108 -3.85 12.21 12.16
N ALA A 109 -3.03 12.08 13.18
CA ALA A 109 -3.47 11.66 14.50
C ALA A 109 -4.21 12.83 15.18
N SER A 110 -5.38 12.54 15.76
CA SER A 110 -6.16 13.56 16.48
C SER A 110 -5.66 13.84 17.90
N ASP A 111 -4.90 12.91 18.46
CA ASP A 111 -4.45 12.86 19.84
C ASP A 111 -2.92 13.06 19.98
N VAL A 112 -2.18 13.08 18.87
CA VAL A 112 -0.74 13.35 18.84
C VAL A 112 -0.48 14.53 17.92
N PRO A 113 -0.13 15.71 18.49
CA PRO A 113 0.18 16.89 17.67
C PRO A 113 1.28 16.61 16.66
N ASP A 114 1.10 17.15 15.45
CA ASP A 114 2.05 17.09 14.34
C ASP A 114 2.38 15.67 13.83
N LEU A 115 1.65 14.64 14.26
CA LEU A 115 1.79 13.30 13.71
C LEU A 115 0.88 13.14 12.49
N THR A 116 1.48 13.26 11.32
CA THR A 116 0.83 12.99 10.02
C THR A 116 1.66 11.99 9.23
N LEU A 117 1.04 10.88 8.87
CA LEU A 117 1.68 9.77 8.18
C LEU A 117 1.28 9.73 6.70
N HIS A 118 2.23 9.34 5.87
CA HIS A 118 2.00 8.95 4.48
C HIS A 118 2.61 7.58 4.20
N MET A 119 2.01 6.83 3.28
CA MET A 119 2.46 5.51 2.86
C MET A 119 2.74 5.48 1.37
N GLU A 120 3.88 4.89 1.01
CA GLU A 120 4.24 4.58 -0.37
C GLU A 120 4.80 3.15 -0.45
N ILE A 121 5.01 2.61 -1.65
CA ILE A 121 5.35 1.20 -1.79
C ILE A 121 6.63 1.03 -2.62
N CYS A 122 7.68 0.56 -1.95
CA CYS A 122 8.92 0.05 -2.55
C CYS A 122 9.54 1.01 -3.58
N GLU A 123 9.30 0.77 -4.87
CA GLU A 123 9.84 1.56 -5.99
C GLU A 123 9.50 3.05 -5.91
N ASP A 124 8.38 3.38 -5.30
CA ASP A 124 7.91 4.76 -5.21
C ASP A 124 9.00 5.71 -4.66
N VAL A 125 9.74 5.28 -3.63
CA VAL A 125 10.79 6.09 -2.99
C VAL A 125 12.01 6.37 -3.90
N TRP A 126 12.24 5.54 -4.92
CA TRP A 126 13.40 5.65 -5.79
C TRP A 126 13.18 6.57 -7.00
N MET A 127 11.98 7.10 -7.14
CA MET A 127 11.67 8.00 -8.23
C MET A 127 12.29 9.38 -8.00
N PRO A 128 12.61 10.14 -9.07
CA PRO A 128 13.17 11.50 -8.94
C PRO A 128 12.29 12.45 -8.12
N VAL A 129 10.97 12.26 -8.18
CA VAL A 129 9.99 12.96 -7.34
C VAL A 129 9.03 11.89 -6.81
N PRO A 130 9.31 11.29 -5.65
CA PRO A 130 8.47 10.25 -5.07
C PRO A 130 7.15 10.83 -4.50
N PRO A 131 6.11 10.01 -4.31
CA PRO A 131 4.87 10.42 -3.64
C PRO A 131 5.13 11.05 -2.27
N SER A 132 6.10 10.54 -1.54
CA SER A 132 6.53 11.09 -0.24
C SER A 132 7.00 12.55 -0.29
N SER A 133 7.54 13.03 -1.43
CA SER A 133 7.89 14.44 -1.59
C SER A 133 6.64 15.34 -1.55
N PHE A 134 5.58 14.96 -2.26
CA PHE A 134 4.31 15.68 -2.22
C PHE A 134 3.65 15.59 -0.85
N ALA A 135 3.70 14.42 -0.23
CA ALA A 135 3.17 14.20 1.11
C ALA A 135 3.88 15.08 2.16
N ALA A 136 5.22 15.17 2.09
CA ALA A 136 6.00 16.05 2.97
C ALA A 136 5.63 17.53 2.78
N LEU A 137 5.48 17.99 1.53
CA LEU A 137 5.02 19.35 1.23
C LEU A 137 3.58 19.60 1.73
N ALA A 138 2.75 18.57 1.79
CA ALA A 138 1.39 18.63 2.31
C ALA A 138 1.32 18.44 3.85
N GLY A 139 2.46 18.29 4.54
CA GLY A 139 2.53 18.25 6.00
C GLY A 139 2.73 16.86 6.61
N ALA A 140 3.05 15.84 5.83
CA ALA A 140 3.45 14.55 6.39
C ALA A 140 4.75 14.68 7.18
N THR A 141 4.75 14.15 8.41
CA THR A 141 5.90 14.16 9.31
C THR A 141 6.54 12.78 9.46
N VAL A 142 5.81 11.73 9.08
CA VAL A 142 6.29 10.34 9.04
C VAL A 142 5.95 9.72 7.70
N LEU A 143 6.97 9.19 7.03
CA LEU A 143 6.87 8.55 5.72
C LEU A 143 7.15 7.05 5.88
N LEU A 144 6.20 6.20 5.49
CA LEU A 144 6.30 4.75 5.56
C LEU A 144 6.45 4.19 4.15
N ASN A 145 7.49 3.36 3.93
CA ASN A 145 7.67 2.65 2.69
C ASN A 145 7.54 1.14 2.90
N LEU A 146 6.52 0.52 2.30
CA LEU A 146 6.31 -0.92 2.34
C LEU A 146 7.16 -1.59 1.26
N SER A 147 8.28 -2.18 1.64
CA SER A 147 9.25 -2.72 0.69
C SER A 147 9.48 -4.21 0.88
N ALA A 148 9.42 -4.97 -0.22
CA ALA A 148 9.88 -6.35 -0.34
C ALA A 148 11.18 -6.42 -1.17
N SER A 149 12.08 -5.49 -0.92
CA SER A 149 13.35 -5.37 -1.65
C SER A 149 14.26 -6.56 -1.36
N ASN A 150 14.88 -7.12 -2.40
CA ASN A 150 15.85 -8.19 -2.26
C ASN A 150 17.06 -7.77 -1.39
N VAL A 151 17.71 -8.73 -0.76
CA VAL A 151 18.96 -8.55 -0.03
C VAL A 151 20.09 -9.08 -0.90
N THR A 152 21.00 -8.20 -1.30
CA THR A 152 22.21 -8.55 -2.07
C THR A 152 23.45 -8.04 -1.37
N ILE A 153 24.61 -8.64 -1.69
CA ILE A 153 25.91 -8.22 -1.16
C ILE A 153 26.16 -6.75 -1.54
N GLY A 154 26.56 -5.93 -0.56
CA GLY A 154 26.86 -4.51 -0.74
C GLY A 154 25.65 -3.58 -0.81
N LYS A 155 24.42 -4.10 -0.73
CA LYS A 155 23.21 -3.24 -0.81
C LYS A 155 23.04 -2.33 0.40
N SER A 156 23.55 -2.72 1.58
CA SER A 156 23.54 -1.85 2.76
C SER A 156 24.37 -0.60 2.51
N ASP A 157 25.55 -0.73 1.92
CA ASP A 157 26.47 0.37 1.67
C ASP A 157 25.91 1.36 0.64
N TRP A 158 25.08 0.85 -0.28
CA TRP A 158 24.41 1.69 -1.27
C TRP A 158 23.21 2.47 -0.70
N ARG A 159 22.66 2.03 0.44
CA ARG A 159 21.53 2.69 1.11
C ARG A 159 21.94 3.79 2.09
N HIS A 160 23.21 3.88 2.41
CA HIS A 160 23.83 4.91 3.26
C HIS A 160 24.45 6.00 2.41
#